data_f3b54f6d85383d7024165471606549e5
#
_entry.id   f3b54f6d85383d7024165471606549e5
#
_cell.length_a   1.000
_cell.length_b   1.000
_cell.length_c   1.000
_cell.angle_alpha   90.00
_cell.angle_beta   90.00
_cell.angle_gamma   90.00
#
_symmetry.space_group_name_H-M   'P 1'
#
loop_
_entity.id
_entity.type
_entity.pdbx_description
1 polymer ?
#
loop_
_entity_poly.entity_id
_entity_poly.type
_entity_poly.pdbx_seq_one_letter_code
_entity_poly.pdbx_strand_id
1 'polypeptide(L)'
;GALLYLDVLVSKEGTIGFVVEQDALKSSLDRFSLFGSIPAGYEKTKFELENYIAQFGLLFNSKNELGGDVGGFASIGNMFPEKWNWRVFWELTAFLSIMLAFLNLLPIPALDGGHVVFLLYEIIVGKPAPEKVMEYAQIIGFVLLMGLVLYANGNDIIKLF
;
A
#
# COMPACT_ATOMS: atom_id res chain seq x y z
N GLY A 1 -30.17 -23.93 -6.26
CA GLY A 1 -29.26 -23.36 -7.29
C GLY A 1 -28.84 -24.48 -8.21
N ALA A 2 -28.98 -24.30 -9.52
CA ALA A 2 -28.50 -25.26 -10.53
C ALA A 2 -26.95 -25.20 -10.57
N LEU A 3 -26.31 -26.36 -10.51
CA LEU A 3 -24.86 -26.48 -10.74
C LEU A 3 -24.62 -26.37 -12.26
N LEU A 4 -23.86 -25.37 -12.65
CA LEU A 4 -23.43 -25.19 -14.03
C LEU A 4 -22.03 -25.78 -14.17
N TYR A 5 -21.89 -26.81 -15.03
CA TYR A 5 -20.59 -27.37 -15.37
C TYR A 5 -20.10 -26.68 -16.65
N LEU A 6 -18.92 -26.08 -16.59
CA LEU A 6 -18.28 -25.44 -17.72
C LEU A 6 -17.00 -26.21 -18.04
N ASP A 7 -16.88 -26.67 -19.30
CA ASP A 7 -15.61 -27.21 -19.80
C ASP A 7 -14.67 -26.05 -20.11
N VAL A 8 -13.60 -25.91 -19.35
CA VAL A 8 -12.62 -24.82 -19.50
C VAL A 8 -11.32 -25.40 -20.06
N LEU A 9 -10.86 -24.86 -21.19
CA LEU A 9 -9.55 -25.16 -21.72
C LEU A 9 -8.47 -24.47 -20.89
N VAL A 10 -7.68 -25.25 -20.19
CA VAL A 10 -6.54 -24.74 -19.42
C VAL A 10 -5.37 -24.53 -20.36
N SER A 11 -4.72 -23.36 -20.31
CA SER A 11 -3.51 -23.08 -21.08
C SER A 11 -2.37 -24.05 -20.72
N LYS A 12 -1.37 -24.17 -21.58
CA LYS A 12 -0.17 -25.00 -21.29
C LYS A 12 0.59 -24.56 -20.05
N GLU A 13 0.36 -23.32 -19.60
CA GLU A 13 0.96 -22.70 -18.41
C GLU A 13 0.13 -22.94 -17.14
N GLY A 14 -0.94 -23.74 -17.23
CA GLY A 14 -1.79 -24.08 -16.08
C GLY A 14 -2.71 -22.95 -15.60
N THR A 15 -2.84 -21.87 -16.37
CA THR A 15 -3.68 -20.73 -16.04
C THR A 15 -5.05 -20.80 -16.71
N ILE A 16 -6.09 -20.55 -15.94
CA ILE A 16 -7.45 -20.35 -16.44
C ILE A 16 -7.67 -18.83 -16.53
N GLY A 17 -7.60 -18.29 -17.75
CA GLY A 17 -7.95 -16.90 -18.00
C GLY A 17 -9.47 -16.75 -18.10
N PHE A 18 -10.08 -15.92 -17.26
CA PHE A 18 -11.44 -15.45 -17.49
C PHE A 18 -11.40 -13.93 -17.58
N VAL A 19 -12.16 -13.41 -18.52
CA VAL A 19 -12.38 -11.97 -18.64
C VAL A 19 -13.76 -11.70 -18.07
N VAL A 20 -13.80 -10.88 -17.02
CA VAL A 20 -15.07 -10.40 -16.49
C VAL A 20 -15.58 -9.32 -17.43
N GLU A 21 -16.71 -9.58 -18.09
CA GLU A 21 -17.38 -8.56 -18.88
C GLU A 21 -17.78 -7.40 -17.96
N GLN A 22 -17.22 -6.22 -18.19
CA GLN A 22 -17.40 -5.05 -17.30
C GLN A 22 -18.88 -4.67 -17.14
N ASP A 23 -19.70 -4.93 -18.14
CA ASP A 23 -21.15 -4.70 -18.10
C ASP A 23 -21.91 -5.70 -17.23
N ALA A 24 -21.32 -6.86 -16.93
CA ALA A 24 -21.92 -7.86 -16.02
C ALA A 24 -21.83 -7.46 -14.55
N LEU A 25 -20.86 -6.60 -14.21
CA LEU A 25 -20.74 -6.03 -12.87
C LEU A 25 -21.57 -4.75 -12.81
N LYS A 26 -22.80 -4.84 -12.30
CA LYS A 26 -23.58 -3.66 -11.95
C LYS A 26 -22.87 -2.95 -10.80
N SER A 27 -21.98 -2.01 -11.12
CA SER A 27 -21.42 -1.12 -10.12
C SER A 27 -22.50 -0.15 -9.66
N SER A 28 -23.02 -0.28 -8.47
CA SER A 28 -23.87 0.71 -7.84
C SER A 28 -22.99 1.87 -7.37
N LEU A 29 -23.34 3.09 -7.77
CA LEU A 29 -22.72 4.30 -7.23
C LEU A 29 -23.43 4.65 -5.92
N ASP A 30 -22.79 4.38 -4.79
CA ASP A 30 -23.27 4.87 -3.51
C ASP A 30 -23.01 6.38 -3.41
N ARG A 31 -24.07 7.15 -3.31
CA ARG A 31 -24.01 8.61 -3.16
C ARG A 31 -24.28 8.96 -1.71
N PHE A 32 -23.33 9.62 -1.09
CA PHE A 32 -23.46 10.11 0.28
C PHE A 32 -23.71 11.62 0.29
N SER A 33 -24.48 12.10 1.26
CA SER A 33 -24.53 13.53 1.60
C SER A 33 -23.20 13.94 2.24
N LEU A 34 -22.92 15.26 2.33
CA LEU A 34 -21.70 15.77 2.98
C LEU A 34 -21.48 15.20 4.38
N PHE A 35 -22.52 15.16 5.19
CA PHE A 35 -22.42 14.59 6.56
C PHE A 35 -22.39 13.05 6.54
N GLY A 36 -23.07 12.40 5.62
CA GLY A 36 -23.05 10.95 5.46
C GLY A 36 -21.73 10.42 4.90
N SER A 37 -20.93 11.26 4.23
CA SER A 37 -19.61 10.88 3.72
C SER A 37 -18.57 10.69 4.82
N ILE A 38 -18.72 11.33 5.98
CA ILE A 38 -17.79 11.22 7.10
C ILE A 38 -17.74 9.79 7.65
N PRO A 39 -18.86 9.18 8.10
CA PRO A 39 -18.83 7.80 8.59
C PRO A 39 -18.47 6.80 7.48
N ALA A 40 -18.93 7.02 6.24
CA ALA A 40 -18.55 6.16 5.11
C ALA A 40 -17.05 6.22 4.80
N GLY A 41 -16.44 7.40 4.88
CA GLY A 41 -15.00 7.59 4.74
C GLY A 41 -14.21 6.93 5.87
N TYR A 42 -14.70 7.00 7.10
CA TYR A 42 -14.09 6.32 8.24
C TYR A 42 -14.07 4.79 8.06
N GLU A 43 -15.20 4.19 7.69
CA GLU A 43 -15.27 2.75 7.44
C GLU A 43 -14.37 2.32 6.28
N LYS A 44 -14.32 3.10 5.20
CA LYS A 44 -13.40 2.84 4.09
C LYS A 44 -11.94 2.93 4.52
N THR A 45 -11.57 3.95 5.30
CA THR A 45 -10.21 4.11 5.82
C THR A 45 -9.80 2.93 6.71
N LYS A 46 -10.70 2.48 7.59
CA LYS A 46 -10.47 1.32 8.44
C LYS A 46 -10.22 0.06 7.61
N PHE A 47 -11.06 -0.19 6.61
CA PHE A 47 -10.90 -1.32 5.69
C PHE A 47 -9.55 -1.28 4.94
N GLU A 48 -9.14 -0.10 4.44
CA GLU A 48 -7.85 0.06 3.76
C GLU A 48 -6.67 -0.18 4.71
N LEU A 49 -6.74 0.31 5.95
CA LEU A 49 -5.70 0.05 6.95
C LEU A 49 -5.57 -1.44 7.30
N GLU A 50 -6.69 -2.14 7.46
CA GLU A 50 -6.70 -3.59 7.68
C GLU A 50 -6.04 -4.33 6.50
N ASN A 51 -6.33 -3.91 5.26
CA ASN A 51 -5.70 -4.46 4.07
C ASN A 51 -4.18 -4.19 4.03
N TYR A 52 -3.73 -2.98 4.40
CA TYR A 52 -2.29 -2.69 4.47
C TYR A 52 -1.56 -3.54 5.51
N ILE A 53 -2.14 -3.69 6.69
CA ILE A 53 -1.58 -4.55 7.74
C ILE A 53 -1.48 -6.00 7.23
N ALA A 54 -2.52 -6.50 6.58
CA ALA A 54 -2.53 -7.84 6.02
C ALA A 54 -1.48 -8.02 4.93
N GLN A 55 -1.37 -7.07 3.98
CA GLN A 55 -0.36 -7.07 2.92
C GLN A 55 1.06 -6.99 3.49
N PHE A 56 1.28 -6.13 4.50
CA PHE A 56 2.56 -6.03 5.17
C PHE A 56 2.96 -7.35 5.84
N GLY A 57 2.00 -8.07 6.44
CA GLY A 57 2.22 -9.41 6.97
C GLY A 57 2.64 -10.43 5.89
N LEU A 58 2.12 -10.30 4.67
CA LEU A 58 2.48 -11.18 3.55
C LEU A 58 3.92 -10.95 3.06
N LEU A 59 4.48 -9.75 3.18
CA LEU A 59 5.88 -9.47 2.82
C LEU A 59 6.89 -10.28 3.65
N PHE A 60 6.53 -10.61 4.90
CA PHE A 60 7.37 -11.42 5.79
C PHE A 60 7.15 -12.94 5.60
N ASN A 61 6.19 -13.33 4.79
CA ASN A 61 5.91 -14.74 4.53
C ASN A 61 6.68 -15.19 3.28
N SER A 62 7.84 -15.80 3.51
CA SER A 62 8.82 -16.20 2.48
C SER A 62 8.34 -17.18 1.40
N LYS A 63 7.07 -17.63 1.46
CA LYS A 63 6.46 -18.51 0.46
C LYS A 63 5.83 -17.75 -0.73
N ASN A 64 5.71 -16.45 -0.63
CA ASN A 64 5.11 -15.65 -1.68
C ASN A 64 6.21 -14.97 -2.49
N GLU A 65 6.23 -15.17 -3.80
CA GLU A 65 7.12 -14.49 -4.76
C GLU A 65 6.80 -12.99 -4.92
N LEU A 66 6.28 -12.35 -3.86
CA LEU A 66 5.85 -10.94 -3.88
C LEU A 66 7.01 -9.94 -3.99
N GLY A 67 8.25 -10.40 -3.88
CA GLY A 67 9.43 -9.51 -4.05
C GLY A 67 9.59 -8.89 -5.43
N GLY A 68 8.89 -9.43 -6.45
CA GLY A 68 8.94 -8.94 -7.82
C GLY A 68 7.96 -7.79 -8.15
N ASP A 69 6.96 -7.55 -7.30
CA ASP A 69 5.85 -6.63 -7.62
C ASP A 69 5.89 -5.29 -6.88
N VAL A 70 7.00 -4.96 -6.23
CA VAL A 70 7.16 -3.63 -5.62
C VAL A 70 7.28 -2.60 -6.73
N GLY A 71 6.25 -1.76 -6.88
CA GLY A 71 6.22 -0.66 -7.82
C GLY A 71 6.84 0.60 -7.25
N GLY A 72 7.48 1.38 -8.12
CA GLY A 72 7.99 2.71 -7.81
C GLY A 72 7.06 3.84 -8.29
N PHE A 73 7.64 4.99 -8.59
CA PHE A 73 6.88 6.17 -9.02
C PHE A 73 6.16 5.98 -10.37
N ALA A 74 6.75 5.23 -11.31
CA ALA A 74 6.12 4.95 -12.59
C ALA A 74 4.88 4.06 -12.41
N SER A 75 4.96 3.05 -11.55
CA SER A 75 3.81 2.21 -11.19
C SER A 75 2.67 3.02 -10.57
N ILE A 76 2.99 3.97 -9.66
CA ILE A 76 1.99 4.89 -9.08
C ILE A 76 1.40 5.79 -10.18
N GLY A 77 2.24 6.31 -11.08
CA GLY A 77 1.79 7.13 -12.21
C GLY A 77 0.80 6.39 -13.11
N ASN A 78 1.03 5.10 -13.35
CA ASN A 78 0.17 4.26 -14.17
C ASN A 78 -1.20 3.94 -13.53
N MET A 79 -1.39 4.21 -12.24
CA MET A 79 -2.70 4.12 -11.58
C MET A 79 -3.65 5.24 -12.02
N PHE A 80 -3.10 6.35 -12.54
CA PHE A 80 -3.91 7.45 -13.04
C PHE A 80 -4.44 7.11 -14.45
N PRO A 81 -5.73 7.39 -14.72
CA PRO A 81 -6.30 7.14 -16.04
C PRO A 81 -5.73 8.12 -17.06
N GLU A 82 -5.62 7.69 -18.33
CA GLU A 82 -5.19 8.55 -19.45
C GLU A 82 -6.03 9.81 -19.60
N LYS A 83 -7.33 9.70 -19.32
CA LYS A 83 -8.25 10.85 -19.33
C LYS A 83 -8.49 11.32 -17.91
N TRP A 84 -8.40 12.62 -17.69
CA TRP A 84 -8.62 13.23 -16.39
C TRP A 84 -9.98 12.85 -15.81
N ASN A 85 -9.97 12.30 -14.61
CA ASN A 85 -11.16 11.90 -13.87
C ASN A 85 -11.03 12.35 -12.41
N TRP A 86 -11.84 13.33 -12.02
CA TRP A 86 -11.82 13.89 -10.67
C TRP A 86 -12.10 12.86 -9.56
N ARG A 87 -12.95 11.89 -9.84
CA ARG A 87 -13.26 10.83 -8.87
C ARG A 87 -12.03 9.98 -8.60
N VAL A 88 -11.39 9.48 -9.67
CA VAL A 88 -10.18 8.65 -9.55
C VAL A 88 -9.05 9.45 -8.90
N PHE A 89 -8.92 10.74 -9.24
CA PHE A 89 -7.94 11.62 -8.61
C PHE A 89 -8.11 11.67 -7.07
N TRP A 90 -9.34 11.90 -6.59
CA TRP A 90 -9.59 11.96 -5.14
C TRP A 90 -9.47 10.60 -4.46
N GLU A 91 -9.89 9.51 -5.13
CA GLU A 91 -9.73 8.15 -4.63
C GLU A 91 -8.25 7.79 -4.47
N LEU A 92 -7.40 8.07 -5.47
CA LEU A 92 -5.95 7.83 -5.40
C LEU A 92 -5.28 8.74 -4.37
N THR A 93 -5.69 10.01 -4.26
CA THR A 93 -5.17 10.92 -3.24
C THR A 93 -5.47 10.40 -1.82
N ALA A 94 -6.68 9.94 -1.57
CA ALA A 94 -7.05 9.36 -0.29
C ALA A 94 -6.27 8.06 -0.01
N PHE A 95 -6.16 7.18 -1.00
CA PHE A 95 -5.38 5.95 -0.93
C PHE A 95 -3.92 6.22 -0.56
N LEU A 96 -3.24 7.10 -1.31
CA LEU A 96 -1.85 7.46 -1.04
C LEU A 96 -1.66 8.13 0.33
N SER A 97 -2.63 8.96 0.75
CA SER A 97 -2.59 9.62 2.07
C SER A 97 -2.69 8.60 3.21
N ILE A 98 -3.57 7.61 3.10
CA ILE A 98 -3.72 6.54 4.10
C ILE A 98 -2.45 5.68 4.12
N MET A 99 -1.91 5.33 2.95
CA MET A 99 -0.66 4.57 2.83
C MET A 99 0.51 5.32 3.47
N LEU A 100 0.65 6.61 3.20
CA LEU A 100 1.72 7.44 3.80
C LEU A 100 1.56 7.54 5.31
N ALA A 101 0.34 7.72 5.81
CA ALA A 101 0.07 7.75 7.26
C ALA A 101 0.44 6.41 7.92
N PHE A 102 0.09 5.28 7.27
CA PHE A 102 0.47 3.95 7.75
C PHE A 102 1.99 3.76 7.79
N LEU A 103 2.70 4.12 6.70
CA LEU A 103 4.15 4.00 6.64
C LEU A 103 4.83 4.87 7.71
N ASN A 104 4.34 6.11 7.91
CA ASN A 104 4.87 7.00 8.95
C ASN A 104 4.62 6.50 10.37
N LEU A 105 3.64 5.64 10.60
CA LEU A 105 3.39 5.03 11.91
C LEU A 105 4.35 3.87 12.21
N LEU A 106 5.02 3.31 11.21
CA LEU A 106 5.97 2.21 11.41
C LEU A 106 7.16 2.66 12.28
N PRO A 107 7.67 1.80 13.18
CA PRO A 107 8.79 2.10 14.06
C PRO A 107 10.14 2.10 13.30
N ILE A 108 10.19 2.82 12.19
CA ILE A 108 11.38 2.92 11.35
C ILE A 108 12.06 4.25 11.66
N PRO A 109 13.33 4.27 12.12
CA PRO A 109 14.10 5.50 12.25
C PRO A 109 14.12 6.23 10.89
N ALA A 110 14.05 7.56 10.92
CA ALA A 110 13.84 8.47 9.79
C ALA A 110 12.36 8.67 9.37
N LEU A 111 11.41 7.94 9.94
CA LEU A 111 9.97 8.23 9.87
C LEU A 111 9.48 8.71 11.24
N ASP A 112 8.27 9.31 11.27
CA ASP A 112 7.67 9.85 12.50
C ASP A 112 7.51 8.78 13.59
N GLY A 113 7.13 7.54 13.21
CA GLY A 113 7.03 6.42 14.12
C GLY A 113 8.34 6.07 14.82
N GLY A 114 9.48 6.27 14.18
CA GLY A 114 10.79 6.14 14.80
C GLY A 114 11.02 7.14 15.93
N HIS A 115 10.60 8.38 15.76
CA HIS A 115 10.65 9.40 16.81
C HIS A 115 9.75 9.04 18.00
N VAL A 116 8.56 8.48 17.74
CA VAL A 116 7.66 7.98 18.79
C VAL A 116 8.33 6.91 19.62
N VAL A 117 9.10 6.00 19.02
CA VAL A 117 9.86 4.96 19.74
C VAL A 117 10.88 5.60 20.69
N PHE A 118 11.61 6.63 20.26
CA PHE A 118 12.57 7.33 21.15
C PHE A 118 11.85 8.08 22.28
N LEU A 119 10.70 8.69 22.03
CA LEU A 119 9.90 9.33 23.07
C LEU A 119 9.38 8.30 24.09
N LEU A 120 8.92 7.15 23.64
CA LEU A 120 8.51 6.05 24.53
C LEU A 120 9.68 5.56 25.38
N TYR A 121 10.87 5.42 24.79
CA TYR A 121 12.09 5.10 25.53
C TYR A 121 12.37 6.13 26.63
N GLU A 122 12.29 7.42 26.32
CA GLU A 122 12.49 8.51 27.29
C GLU A 122 11.49 8.45 28.44
N ILE A 123 10.22 8.19 28.14
CA ILE A 123 9.16 8.05 29.17
C ILE A 123 9.46 6.86 30.10
N ILE A 124 9.90 5.73 29.54
CA ILE A 124 10.16 4.50 30.34
C ILE A 124 11.43 4.62 31.16
N VAL A 125 12.51 5.16 30.56
CA VAL A 125 13.85 5.22 31.18
C VAL A 125 14.04 6.48 32.01
N GLY A 126 13.22 7.52 31.79
CA GLY A 126 13.31 8.82 32.45
C GLY A 126 14.48 9.70 31.98
N LYS A 127 15.14 9.31 30.88
CA LYS A 127 16.24 10.06 30.27
C LYS A 127 16.15 9.97 28.74
N PRO A 128 16.48 11.02 28.00
CA PRO A 128 16.53 11.00 26.55
C PRO A 128 17.55 9.97 26.06
N ALA A 129 17.28 9.40 24.89
CA ALA A 129 18.25 8.52 24.22
C ALA A 129 19.52 9.32 23.86
N PRO A 130 20.72 8.71 23.94
CA PRO A 130 21.94 9.39 23.55
C PRO A 130 21.86 9.93 22.11
N GLU A 131 22.29 11.17 21.87
CA GLU A 131 22.23 11.83 20.56
C GLU A 131 22.85 10.98 19.46
N LYS A 132 24.00 10.34 19.73
CA LYS A 132 24.67 9.44 18.78
C LYS A 132 23.81 8.26 18.36
N VAL A 133 23.04 7.70 19.31
CA VAL A 133 22.14 6.57 19.00
C VAL A 133 21.01 7.00 18.08
N MET A 134 20.43 8.17 18.34
CA MET A 134 19.39 8.75 17.48
C MET A 134 19.95 9.08 16.10
N GLU A 135 21.13 9.69 16.01
CA GLU A 135 21.80 10.03 14.74
C GLU A 135 22.08 8.77 13.91
N TYR A 136 22.73 7.74 14.49
CA TYR A 136 22.98 6.50 13.75
C TYR A 136 21.69 5.79 13.34
N ALA A 137 20.68 5.77 14.19
CA ALA A 137 19.40 5.18 13.85
C ALA A 137 18.75 5.89 12.65
N GLN A 138 18.77 7.25 12.63
CA GLN A 138 18.27 8.03 11.51
C GLN A 138 19.05 7.77 10.22
N ILE A 139 20.39 7.70 10.27
CA ILE A 139 21.23 7.40 9.10
C ILE A 139 20.88 6.01 8.55
N ILE A 140 20.77 5.00 9.41
CA ILE A 140 20.41 3.64 9.01
C ILE A 140 19.01 3.62 8.37
N GLY A 141 18.03 4.27 9.01
CA GLY A 141 16.68 4.37 8.49
C GLY A 141 16.64 5.07 7.14
N PHE A 142 17.38 6.17 6.98
CA PHE A 142 17.49 6.89 5.72
C PHE A 142 18.10 6.03 4.61
N VAL A 143 19.20 5.34 4.89
CA VAL A 143 19.86 4.44 3.91
C VAL A 143 18.93 3.31 3.49
N LEU A 144 18.18 2.73 4.45
CA LEU A 144 17.20 1.69 4.16
C LEU A 144 16.07 2.20 3.26
N LEU A 145 15.50 3.36 3.60
CA LEU A 145 14.44 3.97 2.79
C LEU A 145 14.94 4.35 1.39
N MET A 146 16.13 4.94 1.29
CA MET A 146 16.74 5.28 0.01
C MET A 146 16.99 4.02 -0.83
N GLY A 147 17.49 2.95 -0.21
CA GLY A 147 17.67 1.67 -0.86
C GLY A 147 16.35 1.09 -1.39
N LEU A 148 15.27 1.18 -0.60
CA LEU A 148 13.94 0.74 -1.02
C LEU A 148 13.41 1.56 -2.20
N VAL A 149 13.55 2.89 -2.16
CA VAL A 149 13.15 3.78 -3.26
C VAL A 149 13.92 3.48 -4.53
N LEU A 150 15.24 3.29 -4.43
CA LEU A 150 16.08 2.93 -5.58
C LEU A 150 15.72 1.55 -6.14
N TYR A 151 15.44 0.59 -5.28
CA TYR A 151 14.99 -0.75 -5.68
C TYR A 151 13.64 -0.69 -6.42
N ALA A 152 12.65 -0.01 -5.86
CA ALA A 152 11.31 0.10 -6.43
C ALA A 152 11.34 0.80 -7.80
N ASN A 153 12.06 1.92 -7.92
CA ASN A 153 12.18 2.63 -9.19
C ASN A 153 13.06 1.87 -10.20
N GLY A 154 14.09 1.16 -9.74
CA GLY A 154 14.88 0.26 -10.58
C GLY A 154 14.03 -0.86 -11.17
N ASN A 155 13.17 -1.46 -10.36
CA ASN A 155 12.22 -2.49 -10.81
C ASN A 155 11.22 -1.93 -11.84
N ASP A 156 10.71 -0.72 -11.65
CA ASP A 156 9.85 -0.04 -12.63
C ASP A 156 10.58 0.14 -13.98
N ILE A 157 11.85 0.54 -13.96
CA ILE A 157 12.65 0.71 -15.17
C ILE A 157 12.84 -0.62 -15.89
N ILE A 158 13.16 -1.69 -15.15
CA ILE A 158 13.34 -3.04 -15.74
C ILE A 158 12.04 -3.53 -16.39
N LYS A 159 10.87 -3.23 -15.82
CA LYS A 159 9.57 -3.60 -16.39
C LYS A 159 9.21 -2.85 -17.67
N LEU A 160 9.89 -1.72 -17.97
CA LEU A 160 9.66 -0.94 -19.19
C LEU A 160 10.43 -1.49 -20.41
N PHE A 161 11.42 -2.36 -20.20
CA PHE A 161 12.24 -3.01 -21.23
C PHE A 161 11.98 -4.51 -21.31
#